data_a927381e2000689a12c9cdd8bf401963
#
_entry.id   a927381e2000689a12c9cdd8bf401963
#
_cell.length_a   1.000
_cell.length_b   1.000
_cell.length_c   1.000
_cell.angle_alpha   90.00
_cell.angle_beta   90.00
_cell.angle_gamma   90.00
#
_symmetry.space_group_name_H-M   'P 1'
#
loop_
_entity.id
_entity.type
_entity.pdbx_description
1 polymer ?
#
loop_
_entity_poly.entity_id
_entity_poly.type
_entity_poly.pdbx_seq_one_letter_code
_entity_poly.pdbx_strand_id
1 'polypeptide(L)'
;MKFKFKIQQYQTDAVESTVSVFAGQPSKTNAQYRRDLGKQKQQLKAEFEEEYVGYRNADVELNATQLLENIHHQQVQNDIPLSKSLAATNGLGACSLDVEMETGTGKTYVYIKTMFEMNKRFGWSKFIVVVPSIAIREGMYKSFTMLEEHFMELYGKKARYFIYNSANLTQIDSFSSDASINVM
;
A
#
# COMPACT_ATOMS: atom_id res chain seq x y z
N MET A 1 16.78 19.50 -11.63
CA MET A 1 16.07 19.25 -12.91
C MET A 1 14.72 18.64 -12.56
N LYS A 2 13.60 19.29 -12.86
CA LYS A 2 12.27 18.79 -12.51
C LYS A 2 11.77 17.88 -13.63
N PHE A 3 11.54 16.60 -13.35
CA PHE A 3 10.98 15.68 -14.30
C PHE A 3 9.47 15.94 -14.46
N LYS A 4 9.00 16.10 -15.68
CA LYS A 4 7.57 16.13 -15.98
C LYS A 4 7.13 14.75 -16.40
N PHE A 5 6.31 14.10 -15.59
CA PHE A 5 5.71 12.80 -15.92
C PHE A 5 4.43 13.02 -16.71
N LYS A 6 4.32 12.37 -17.85
CA LYS A 6 3.08 12.34 -18.62
C LYS A 6 2.22 11.19 -18.10
N ILE A 7 1.03 11.49 -17.64
CA ILE A 7 0.07 10.48 -17.23
C ILE A 7 -0.35 9.68 -18.47
N GLN A 8 -0.20 8.37 -18.41
CA GLN A 8 -0.63 7.46 -19.45
C GLN A 8 -1.96 6.82 -19.06
N GLN A 9 -2.90 6.74 -20.02
CA GLN A 9 -4.24 6.22 -19.74
C GLN A 9 -4.19 4.78 -19.24
N TYR A 10 -3.46 3.89 -19.91
CA TYR A 10 -3.34 2.48 -19.50
C TYR A 10 -2.78 2.29 -18.08
N GLN A 11 -1.91 3.20 -17.60
CA GLN A 11 -1.44 3.19 -16.20
C GLN A 11 -2.55 3.59 -15.24
N THR A 12 -3.37 4.55 -15.63
CA THR A 12 -4.53 4.96 -14.84
C THR A 12 -5.55 3.83 -14.79
N ASP A 13 -5.82 3.17 -15.91
CA ASP A 13 -6.76 2.05 -15.99
C ASP A 13 -6.29 0.86 -15.13
N ALA A 14 -5.00 0.54 -15.13
CA ALA A 14 -4.44 -0.50 -14.26
C ALA A 14 -4.59 -0.17 -12.77
N VAL A 15 -4.39 1.09 -12.38
CA VAL A 15 -4.62 1.56 -11.00
C VAL A 15 -6.10 1.46 -10.64
N GLU A 16 -6.99 1.98 -11.51
CA GLU A 16 -8.44 1.95 -11.30
C GLU A 16 -8.97 0.53 -11.18
N SER A 17 -8.55 -0.37 -12.06
CA SER A 17 -8.93 -1.78 -12.01
C SER A 17 -8.54 -2.44 -10.69
N THR A 18 -7.34 -2.14 -10.18
CA THR A 18 -6.87 -2.69 -8.89
C THR A 18 -7.64 -2.12 -7.70
N VAL A 19 -7.83 -0.80 -7.67
CA VAL A 19 -8.47 -0.11 -6.54
C VAL A 19 -9.96 -0.38 -6.50
N SER A 20 -10.61 -0.51 -7.65
CA SER A 20 -12.06 -0.76 -7.77
C SER A 20 -12.49 -2.15 -7.29
N VAL A 21 -11.56 -3.09 -7.12
CA VAL A 21 -11.85 -4.37 -6.43
C VAL A 21 -12.35 -4.12 -5.00
N PHE A 22 -11.94 -3.04 -4.39
CA PHE A 22 -12.37 -2.65 -3.04
C PHE A 22 -13.53 -1.64 -3.05
N ALA A 23 -14.30 -1.54 -4.13
CA ALA A 23 -15.49 -0.69 -4.19
C ALA A 23 -16.49 -1.10 -3.10
N GLY A 24 -16.99 -0.12 -2.34
CA GLY A 24 -17.83 -0.35 -1.15
C GLY A 24 -17.08 -0.46 0.18
N GLN A 25 -15.73 -0.52 0.14
CA GLN A 25 -14.92 -0.45 1.36
C GLN A 25 -15.04 0.96 1.99
N PRO A 26 -15.39 1.09 3.27
CA PRO A 26 -15.46 2.38 3.92
C PRO A 26 -14.07 3.00 4.11
N SER A 27 -13.99 4.32 3.99
CA SER A 27 -12.77 5.05 4.29
C SER A 27 -12.58 5.17 5.80
N LYS A 28 -11.52 4.56 6.31
CA LYS A 28 -11.13 4.63 7.72
C LYS A 28 -9.65 5.00 7.80
N THR A 29 -9.40 6.24 8.14
CA THR A 29 -8.03 6.73 8.37
C THR A 29 -7.58 6.39 9.79
N ASN A 30 -6.27 6.11 9.94
CA ASN A 30 -5.62 6.00 11.25
C ASN A 30 -6.24 4.94 12.18
N ALA A 31 -6.48 3.73 11.67
CA ALA A 31 -6.79 2.61 12.55
C ALA A 31 -5.65 2.44 13.57
N GLN A 32 -5.96 2.66 14.84
CA GLN A 32 -4.98 2.67 15.92
C GLN A 32 -4.93 1.31 16.64
N TYR A 33 -3.78 0.97 17.17
CA TYR A 33 -3.60 -0.16 18.06
C TYR A 33 -2.54 0.16 19.11
N ARG A 34 -2.56 -0.55 20.22
CA ARG A 34 -1.53 -0.42 21.26
C ARG A 34 -0.31 -1.25 20.87
N ARG A 35 0.84 -0.59 20.71
CA ARG A 35 2.12 -1.25 20.43
C ARG A 35 2.67 -1.92 21.68
N ASP A 36 3.30 -3.08 21.51
CA ASP A 36 4.11 -3.70 22.55
C ASP A 36 5.57 -3.24 22.38
N LEU A 37 6.03 -2.40 23.29
CA LEU A 37 7.41 -1.87 23.29
C LEU A 37 8.39 -2.77 24.04
N GLY A 38 7.95 -3.96 24.47
CA GLY A 38 8.76 -4.91 25.25
C GLY A 38 8.97 -4.51 26.71
N LYS A 39 9.53 -5.42 27.48
CA LYS A 39 9.63 -5.29 28.96
C LYS A 39 10.50 -4.12 29.44
N GLN A 40 11.54 -3.74 28.71
CA GLN A 40 12.47 -2.68 29.15
C GLN A 40 11.85 -1.29 29.10
N LYS A 41 10.93 -1.02 28.19
CA LYS A 41 10.24 0.28 28.08
C LYS A 41 8.97 0.36 28.94
N GLN A 42 8.45 -0.77 29.43
CA GLN A 42 7.26 -0.78 30.28
C GLN A 42 7.47 -0.19 31.69
N GLN A 43 8.71 -0.07 32.17
CA GLN A 43 9.02 0.49 33.48
C GLN A 43 8.91 2.03 33.54
N LEU A 44 8.89 2.71 32.38
CA LEU A 44 8.71 4.17 32.27
C LEU A 44 7.24 4.59 32.14
N LYS A 45 6.36 3.89 32.79
CA LYS A 45 4.90 3.79 32.58
C LYS A 45 4.05 5.04 32.80
N ALA A 46 4.56 6.16 33.21
CA ALA A 46 3.69 7.24 33.72
C ALA A 46 3.57 8.50 32.85
N GLU A 47 4.41 8.72 31.83
CA GLU A 47 4.51 10.06 31.22
C GLU A 47 4.22 10.17 29.72
N PHE A 48 4.15 9.08 28.94
CA PHE A 48 3.96 9.18 27.49
C PHE A 48 3.00 8.12 26.92
N GLU A 49 1.70 8.30 27.07
CA GLU A 49 0.68 7.42 26.44
C GLU A 49 0.80 7.40 24.90
N GLU A 50 1.22 8.51 24.28
CA GLU A 50 1.40 8.64 22.83
C GLU A 50 2.46 7.68 22.24
N GLU A 51 3.46 7.29 23.04
CA GLU A 51 4.52 6.36 22.62
C GLU A 51 3.98 4.94 22.35
N TYR A 52 2.83 4.59 22.91
CA TYR A 52 2.19 3.28 22.74
C TYR A 52 1.21 3.21 21.58
N VAL A 53 0.94 4.31 20.90
CA VAL A 53 0.02 4.33 19.77
C VAL A 53 0.72 3.83 18.51
N GLY A 54 0.14 2.81 17.88
CA GLY A 54 0.50 2.33 16.55
C GLY A 54 -0.61 2.59 15.56
N TYR A 55 -0.24 2.70 14.29
CA TYR A 55 -1.17 2.87 13.18
C TYR A 55 -1.10 1.68 12.25
N ARG A 56 -2.25 1.17 11.84
CA ARG A 56 -2.38 0.09 10.87
C ARG A 56 -3.46 0.43 9.85
N ASN A 57 -3.49 -0.31 8.76
CA ASN A 57 -4.62 -0.25 7.85
C ASN A 57 -5.87 -0.80 8.54
N ALA A 58 -7.02 -0.19 8.26
CA ALA A 58 -8.30 -0.76 8.62
C ALA A 58 -8.50 -2.09 7.90
N ASP A 59 -9.21 -3.00 8.54
CA ASP A 59 -9.51 -4.29 7.96
C ASP A 59 -10.43 -4.13 6.74
N VAL A 60 -10.37 -5.06 5.81
CA VAL A 60 -11.30 -5.11 4.69
C VAL A 60 -12.67 -5.58 5.24
N GLU A 61 -13.68 -4.74 5.09
CA GLU A 61 -15.04 -5.01 5.58
C GLU A 61 -15.94 -5.68 4.55
N LEU A 62 -15.47 -5.73 3.29
CA LEU A 62 -16.15 -6.44 2.22
C LEU A 62 -16.08 -7.95 2.48
N ASN A 63 -17.21 -8.63 2.34
CA ASN A 63 -17.23 -10.09 2.40
C ASN A 63 -16.71 -10.71 1.09
N ALA A 64 -16.47 -12.02 1.11
CA ALA A 64 -15.91 -12.76 -0.03
C ALA A 64 -16.77 -12.64 -1.31
N THR A 65 -18.10 -12.60 -1.17
CA THR A 65 -19.01 -12.45 -2.32
C THR A 65 -18.85 -11.08 -2.97
N GLN A 66 -18.87 -10.02 -2.17
CA GLN A 66 -18.69 -8.64 -2.65
C GLN A 66 -17.33 -8.45 -3.35
N LEU A 67 -16.25 -8.99 -2.75
CA LEU A 67 -14.93 -8.93 -3.37
C LEU A 67 -14.90 -9.68 -4.71
N LEU A 68 -15.50 -10.87 -4.77
CA LEU A 68 -15.54 -11.66 -6.01
C LEU A 68 -16.38 -10.96 -7.09
N GLU A 69 -17.51 -10.37 -6.74
CA GLU A 69 -18.34 -9.57 -7.67
C GLU A 69 -17.56 -8.37 -8.22
N ASN A 70 -16.84 -7.64 -7.37
CA ASN A 70 -16.00 -6.53 -7.80
C ASN A 70 -14.88 -7.00 -8.73
N ILE A 71 -14.24 -8.15 -8.42
CA ILE A 71 -13.22 -8.76 -9.28
C ILE A 71 -13.82 -9.13 -10.64
N HIS A 72 -14.99 -9.79 -10.66
CA HIS A 72 -15.67 -10.13 -11.90
C HIS A 72 -15.97 -8.90 -12.76
N HIS A 73 -16.42 -7.82 -12.13
CA HIS A 73 -16.66 -6.56 -12.85
C HIS A 73 -15.38 -6.03 -13.53
N GLN A 74 -14.24 -6.09 -12.82
CA GLN A 74 -12.97 -5.68 -13.41
C GLN A 74 -12.47 -6.65 -14.49
N GLN A 75 -12.68 -7.94 -14.31
CA GLN A 75 -12.33 -8.95 -15.31
C GLN A 75 -13.12 -8.77 -16.60
N VAL A 76 -14.44 -8.52 -16.52
CA VAL A 76 -15.27 -8.21 -17.70
C VAL A 76 -14.79 -6.96 -18.42
N GLN A 77 -14.47 -5.89 -17.67
CA GLN A 77 -14.00 -4.64 -18.28
C GLN A 77 -12.66 -4.76 -18.98
N ASN A 78 -11.84 -5.72 -18.59
CA ASN A 78 -10.51 -5.96 -19.15
C ASN A 78 -10.43 -7.21 -20.06
N ASP A 79 -11.57 -7.76 -20.48
CA ASP A 79 -11.66 -8.98 -21.32
C ASP A 79 -10.90 -10.18 -20.72
N ILE A 80 -10.90 -10.31 -19.37
CA ILE A 80 -10.25 -11.39 -18.64
C ILE A 80 -11.30 -12.46 -18.27
N PRO A 81 -11.00 -13.75 -18.41
CA PRO A 81 -11.90 -14.83 -17.97
C PRO A 81 -12.24 -14.73 -16.48
N LEU A 82 -13.51 -14.96 -16.15
CA LEU A 82 -13.99 -14.85 -14.78
C LEU A 82 -13.36 -15.90 -13.85
N SER A 83 -12.87 -15.46 -12.72
CA SER A 83 -12.39 -16.32 -11.64
C SER A 83 -13.55 -17.11 -11.02
N LYS A 84 -13.33 -18.39 -10.71
CA LYS A 84 -14.36 -19.22 -10.05
C LYS A 84 -14.53 -18.88 -8.56
N SER A 85 -13.47 -18.40 -7.92
CA SER A 85 -13.41 -18.06 -6.50
C SER A 85 -12.29 -17.08 -6.25
N LEU A 86 -12.24 -16.49 -5.06
CA LEU A 86 -11.08 -15.73 -4.61
C LEU A 86 -9.84 -16.62 -4.55
N ALA A 87 -8.70 -16.09 -4.99
CA ALA A 87 -7.42 -16.77 -4.86
C ALA A 87 -7.03 -16.92 -3.38
N ALA A 88 -6.42 -18.05 -3.04
CA ALA A 88 -5.98 -18.34 -1.67
C ALA A 88 -4.90 -17.34 -1.24
N THR A 89 -5.08 -16.76 -0.05
CA THR A 89 -4.17 -15.77 0.54
C THR A 89 -3.21 -16.35 1.58
N ASN A 90 -3.36 -17.64 1.91
CA ASN A 90 -2.61 -18.29 3.01
C ASN A 90 -2.69 -17.50 4.33
N GLY A 91 -3.82 -16.85 4.59
CA GLY A 91 -4.03 -16.00 5.78
C GLY A 91 -3.46 -14.57 5.66
N LEU A 92 -2.92 -14.21 4.50
CA LEU A 92 -2.35 -12.87 4.26
C LEU A 92 -3.37 -11.96 3.54
N GLY A 93 -4.35 -11.46 4.29
CA GLY A 93 -5.33 -10.51 3.76
C GLY A 93 -6.61 -11.15 3.21
N ALA A 94 -7.50 -10.33 2.68
CA ALA A 94 -8.85 -10.71 2.25
C ALA A 94 -8.88 -11.34 0.84
N CYS A 95 -7.99 -10.91 -0.06
CA CYS A 95 -7.86 -11.44 -1.42
C CYS A 95 -6.44 -11.29 -1.94
N SER A 96 -6.11 -12.08 -2.97
CA SER A 96 -4.89 -11.94 -3.77
C SER A 96 -5.27 -11.54 -5.19
N LEU A 97 -4.56 -10.56 -5.73
CA LEU A 97 -4.81 -10.01 -7.07
C LEU A 97 -3.51 -10.05 -7.88
N ASP A 98 -3.61 -10.51 -9.12
CA ASP A 98 -2.52 -10.44 -10.09
C ASP A 98 -2.80 -9.32 -11.08
N VAL A 99 -1.81 -8.44 -11.26
CA VAL A 99 -1.87 -7.34 -12.24
C VAL A 99 -0.78 -7.54 -13.28
N GLU A 100 -1.18 -7.94 -14.48
CA GLU A 100 -0.27 -8.14 -15.58
C GLU A 100 -0.05 -6.86 -16.37
N MET A 101 1.21 -6.53 -16.61
CA MET A 101 1.62 -5.42 -17.45
C MET A 101 2.92 -5.79 -18.18
N GLU A 102 3.09 -5.35 -19.40
CA GLU A 102 4.31 -5.59 -20.17
C GLU A 102 5.54 -4.93 -19.54
N THR A 103 6.71 -5.42 -19.90
CA THR A 103 7.98 -4.84 -19.46
C THR A 103 8.15 -3.45 -20.08
N GLY A 104 8.61 -2.49 -19.27
CA GLY A 104 8.81 -1.10 -19.73
C GLY A 104 7.57 -0.21 -19.69
N THR A 105 6.38 -0.73 -19.33
CA THR A 105 5.13 0.04 -19.27
C THR A 105 4.97 0.88 -17.98
N GLY A 106 5.94 0.84 -17.07
CA GLY A 106 5.91 1.64 -15.85
C GLY A 106 5.18 0.97 -14.69
N LYS A 107 5.31 -0.36 -14.53
CA LYS A 107 4.76 -1.10 -13.38
C LYS A 107 5.04 -0.41 -12.04
N THR A 108 6.26 0.10 -11.86
CA THR A 108 6.67 0.82 -10.65
C THR A 108 5.80 2.05 -10.39
N TYR A 109 5.52 2.84 -11.41
CA TYR A 109 4.62 3.97 -11.31
C TYR A 109 3.20 3.53 -10.91
N VAL A 110 2.70 2.46 -11.53
CA VAL A 110 1.35 1.94 -11.29
C VAL A 110 1.18 1.50 -9.84
N TYR A 111 2.05 0.66 -9.29
CA TYR A 111 1.85 0.22 -7.90
C TYR A 111 2.09 1.34 -6.87
N ILE A 112 2.99 2.30 -7.13
CA ILE A 112 3.13 3.48 -6.26
C ILE A 112 1.83 4.31 -6.30
N LYS A 113 1.30 4.60 -7.50
CA LYS A 113 0.04 5.32 -7.65
C LYS A 113 -1.13 4.59 -6.98
N THR A 114 -1.18 3.26 -7.08
CA THR A 114 -2.17 2.42 -6.41
C THR A 114 -2.14 2.62 -4.89
N MET A 115 -0.96 2.70 -4.26
CA MET A 115 -0.85 2.97 -2.82
C MET A 115 -1.44 4.34 -2.45
N PHE A 116 -1.18 5.38 -3.24
CA PHE A 116 -1.75 6.70 -3.01
C PHE A 116 -3.27 6.73 -3.23
N GLU A 117 -3.80 6.04 -4.25
CA GLU A 117 -5.25 5.92 -4.47
C GLU A 117 -5.92 5.12 -3.35
N MET A 118 -5.32 4.03 -2.87
CA MET A 118 -5.80 3.28 -1.72
C MET A 118 -5.83 4.13 -0.45
N ASN A 119 -4.79 4.95 -0.23
CA ASN A 119 -4.79 5.90 0.88
C ASN A 119 -5.89 6.95 0.73
N LYS A 120 -6.06 7.51 -0.46
CA LYS A 120 -7.06 8.53 -0.73
C LYS A 120 -8.49 8.01 -0.53
N ARG A 121 -8.78 6.78 -1.00
CA ARG A 121 -10.14 6.23 -0.99
C ARG A 121 -10.48 5.51 0.32
N PHE A 122 -9.54 4.76 0.87
CA PHE A 122 -9.81 3.86 2.01
C PHE A 122 -9.05 4.24 3.28
N GLY A 123 -8.15 5.22 3.21
CA GLY A 123 -7.34 5.64 4.34
C GLY A 123 -6.16 4.70 4.65
N TRP A 124 -5.90 3.68 3.84
CA TRP A 124 -4.79 2.75 4.06
C TRP A 124 -3.45 3.45 3.89
N SER A 125 -2.58 3.29 4.85
CA SER A 125 -1.32 4.02 4.93
C SER A 125 -0.08 3.14 5.11
N LYS A 126 -0.24 1.84 5.28
CA LYS A 126 0.86 0.89 5.51
C LYS A 126 0.94 -0.10 4.35
N PHE A 127 2.09 -0.09 3.66
CA PHE A 127 2.33 -0.94 2.50
C PHE A 127 3.67 -1.66 2.63
N ILE A 128 3.70 -2.91 2.21
CA ILE A 128 4.91 -3.73 2.16
C ILE A 128 5.11 -4.17 0.71
N VAL A 129 6.30 -3.93 0.18
CA VAL A 129 6.67 -4.33 -1.17
C VAL A 129 7.79 -5.37 -1.11
N VAL A 130 7.48 -6.55 -1.60
CA VAL A 130 8.44 -7.66 -1.66
C VAL A 130 8.97 -7.80 -3.08
N VAL A 131 10.28 -7.85 -3.22
CA VAL A 131 10.96 -7.94 -4.52
C VAL A 131 11.96 -9.08 -4.55
N PRO A 132 12.17 -9.71 -5.71
CA PRO A 132 12.99 -10.92 -5.80
C PRO A 132 14.50 -10.67 -5.77
N SER A 133 14.96 -9.42 -5.92
CA SER A 133 16.40 -9.13 -5.94
C SER A 133 16.75 -7.76 -5.39
N ILE A 134 18.01 -7.64 -4.95
CA ILE A 134 18.58 -6.38 -4.46
C ILE A 134 18.57 -5.31 -5.57
N ALA A 135 18.86 -5.68 -6.80
CA ALA A 135 18.89 -4.74 -7.93
C ALA A 135 17.53 -4.10 -8.17
N ILE A 136 16.44 -4.91 -8.13
CA ILE A 136 15.07 -4.42 -8.25
C ILE A 136 14.71 -3.52 -7.06
N ARG A 137 15.10 -3.92 -5.85
CA ARG A 137 14.87 -3.13 -4.63
C ARG A 137 15.49 -1.73 -4.73
N GLU A 138 16.76 -1.65 -5.14
CA GLU A 138 17.46 -0.36 -5.30
C GLU A 138 16.86 0.49 -6.43
N GLY A 139 16.43 -0.16 -7.52
CA GLY A 139 15.71 0.50 -8.61
C GLY A 139 14.39 1.10 -8.14
N MET A 140 13.65 0.38 -7.30
CA MET A 140 12.42 0.87 -6.69
C MET A 140 12.67 2.06 -5.77
N TYR A 141 13.65 1.98 -4.90
CA TYR A 141 14.02 3.05 -3.98
C TYR A 141 14.29 4.35 -4.75
N LYS A 142 15.07 4.26 -5.84
CA LYS A 142 15.30 5.40 -6.75
C LYS A 142 14.01 5.92 -7.37
N SER A 143 13.11 5.02 -7.77
CA SER A 143 11.82 5.41 -8.36
C SER A 143 10.94 6.17 -7.37
N PHE A 144 10.87 5.75 -6.11
CA PHE A 144 10.17 6.49 -5.06
C PHE A 144 10.73 7.91 -4.92
N THR A 145 12.06 8.06 -4.86
CA THR A 145 12.71 9.37 -4.76
C THR A 145 12.40 10.26 -5.96
N MET A 146 12.47 9.70 -7.18
CA MET A 146 12.20 10.46 -8.41
C MET A 146 10.74 10.90 -8.54
N LEU A 147 9.82 10.10 -8.04
CA LEU A 147 8.37 10.32 -8.14
C LEU A 147 7.79 11.12 -6.97
N GLU A 148 8.58 11.40 -5.94
CA GLU A 148 8.10 12.04 -4.70
C GLU A 148 7.41 13.41 -4.97
N GLU A 149 8.05 14.29 -5.73
CA GLU A 149 7.47 15.59 -6.07
C GLU A 149 6.22 15.46 -6.93
N HIS A 150 6.22 14.52 -7.89
CA HIS A 150 5.08 14.26 -8.75
C HIS A 150 3.85 13.81 -7.95
N PHE A 151 4.02 12.88 -7.02
CA PHE A 151 2.92 12.40 -6.18
C PHE A 151 2.51 13.44 -5.13
N MET A 152 3.45 14.24 -4.63
CA MET A 152 3.11 15.37 -3.78
C MET A 152 2.23 16.40 -4.51
N GLU A 153 2.50 16.68 -5.79
CA GLU A 153 1.65 17.56 -6.61
C GLU A 153 0.26 16.96 -6.85
N LEU A 154 0.16 15.64 -7.08
CA LEU A 154 -1.12 14.98 -7.36
C LEU A 154 -2.01 14.76 -6.13
N TYR A 155 -1.42 14.44 -4.98
CA TYR A 155 -2.15 13.98 -3.80
C TYR A 155 -2.01 14.88 -2.58
N GLY A 156 -1.13 15.89 -2.61
CA GLY A 156 -0.84 16.75 -1.47
C GLY A 156 -0.17 16.01 -0.30
N LYS A 157 0.36 14.80 -0.54
CA LYS A 157 0.94 13.93 0.48
C LYS A 157 2.25 13.34 0.01
N LYS A 158 3.15 13.10 0.97
CA LYS A 158 4.38 12.34 0.75
C LYS A 158 4.26 10.96 1.36
N ALA A 159 4.87 9.97 0.71
CA ALA A 159 5.07 8.66 1.30
C ALA A 159 6.49 8.59 1.89
N ARG A 160 6.60 7.98 3.06
CA ARG A 160 7.89 7.60 3.64
C ARG A 160 8.20 6.17 3.19
N TYR A 161 9.42 5.94 2.75
CA TYR A 161 9.84 4.61 2.30
C TYR A 161 11.21 4.29 2.85
N PHE A 162 11.40 3.04 3.23
CA PHE A 162 12.67 2.53 3.71
C PHE A 162 12.85 1.06 3.35
N ILE A 163 14.09 0.63 3.32
CA ILE A 163 14.43 -0.77 3.06
C ILE A 163 14.49 -1.51 4.40
N TYR A 164 13.71 -2.58 4.53
CA TYR A 164 13.77 -3.43 5.72
C TYR A 164 15.17 -3.98 5.94
N ASN A 165 15.66 -3.82 7.15
CA ASN A 165 16.90 -4.41 7.61
C ASN A 165 16.73 -4.90 9.06
N SER A 166 16.85 -6.20 9.26
CA SER A 166 16.71 -6.82 10.59
C SER A 166 17.73 -6.31 11.62
N ALA A 167 18.86 -5.76 11.17
CA ALA A 167 19.87 -5.15 12.05
C ALA A 167 19.47 -3.73 12.53
N ASN A 168 18.47 -3.08 11.88
CA ASN A 168 18.02 -1.74 12.23
C ASN A 168 16.50 -1.71 12.42
N LEU A 169 16.07 -1.96 13.66
CA LEU A 169 14.66 -2.02 14.02
C LEU A 169 13.99 -0.64 14.21
N THR A 170 14.77 0.43 14.27
CA THR A 170 14.24 1.79 14.48
C THR A 170 13.29 2.22 13.36
N GLN A 171 13.57 1.82 12.13
CA GLN A 171 12.71 2.12 10.98
C GLN A 171 11.37 1.36 11.04
N ILE A 172 11.35 0.16 11.61
CA ILE A 172 10.12 -0.61 11.84
C ILE A 172 9.26 0.09 12.89
N ASP A 173 9.89 0.62 13.93
CA ASP A 173 9.20 1.41 14.95
C ASP A 173 8.54 2.64 14.32
N SER A 174 9.26 3.37 13.46
CA SER A 174 8.71 4.49 12.69
C SER A 174 7.58 4.07 11.75
N PHE A 175 7.67 2.89 11.10
CA PHE A 175 6.61 2.36 10.26
C PHE A 175 5.30 2.17 11.03
N SER A 176 5.39 1.72 12.27
CA SER A 176 4.21 1.46 13.11
C SER A 176 3.67 2.70 13.81
N SER A 177 4.53 3.66 14.18
CA SER A 177 4.15 4.84 14.98
C SER A 177 3.71 6.05 14.18
N ASP A 178 3.97 6.09 12.88
CA ASP A 178 3.64 7.21 12.02
C ASP A 178 2.30 6.99 11.30
N ALA A 179 1.41 7.95 11.34
CA ALA A 179 0.10 7.91 10.69
C ALA A 179 0.15 8.15 9.17
N SER A 180 1.28 8.64 8.62
CA SER A 180 1.44 8.94 7.20
C SER A 180 1.53 7.68 6.34
N ILE A 181 1.58 7.86 5.01
CA ILE A 181 1.83 6.74 4.07
C ILE A 181 3.26 6.25 4.30
N ASN A 182 3.40 4.99 4.69
CA ASN A 182 4.67 4.33 4.91
C ASN A 182 4.77 3.08 4.03
N VAL A 183 5.91 2.92 3.36
CA VAL A 183 6.22 1.80 2.47
C VAL A 183 7.51 1.14 2.93
N MET A 184 7.49 -0.17 3.15
CA MET A 184 8.64 -0.97 3.54
C MET A 184 8.97 -1.99 2.45
#